data_88a02780b69735634477eb0e42e5947f
#
_entry.id   88a02780b69735634477eb0e42e5947f
#
_cell.length_a   1.000
_cell.length_b   1.000
_cell.length_c   1.000
_cell.angle_alpha   90.00
_cell.angle_beta   90.00
_cell.angle_gamma   90.00
#
_symmetry.space_group_name_H-M   'P 1'
#
loop_
_entity.id
_entity.type
_entity.pdbx_description
1 polymer ?
#
loop_
_entity_poly.entity_id
_entity_poly.type
_entity_poly.pdbx_seq_one_letter_code
_entity_poly.pdbx_strand_id
1 'polypeptide(L)'
;MDITVSDEVSQEYHELVKNILCNREFLKLSLYTHHQWTTRLMHSINVSYLSWFIARKLGCDEKAAARAGLLHDFCPYDFRAKTPTGEHQAFYHPKAAADNSAAHFDVTDRELDAIL
;
A
#
# COMPACT_ATOMS: atom_id res chain seq x y z
N MET A 1 -7.31 18.04 -3.42
CA MET A 1 -8.29 17.61 -4.43
C MET A 1 -9.45 16.94 -3.72
N ASP A 2 -10.61 17.52 -3.84
CA ASP A 2 -11.81 16.94 -3.26
C ASP A 2 -12.36 15.86 -4.20
N ILE A 3 -12.23 14.62 -3.81
CA ILE A 3 -12.85 13.51 -4.52
C ILE A 3 -14.16 13.20 -3.80
N THR A 4 -15.25 13.72 -4.34
CA THR A 4 -16.57 13.38 -3.81
C THR A 4 -16.97 12.05 -4.38
N VAL A 5 -17.07 11.03 -3.53
CA VAL A 5 -17.52 9.70 -3.92
C VAL A 5 -18.79 9.35 -3.15
N SER A 6 -19.68 8.59 -3.79
CA SER A 6 -20.86 8.08 -3.12
C SER A 6 -20.46 7.03 -2.09
N ASP A 7 -21.34 6.79 -1.12
CA ASP A 7 -21.12 5.76 -0.10
C ASP A 7 -20.94 4.36 -0.74
N GLU A 8 -21.64 4.08 -1.83
CA GLU A 8 -21.50 2.83 -2.57
C GLU A 8 -20.08 2.64 -3.12
N VAL A 9 -19.52 3.70 -3.71
CA VAL A 9 -18.16 3.67 -4.27
C VAL A 9 -17.14 3.50 -3.15
N SER A 10 -17.32 4.18 -2.03
CA SER A 10 -16.46 4.02 -0.85
C SER A 10 -16.51 2.60 -0.29
N GLN A 11 -17.68 1.97 -0.31
CA GLN A 11 -17.84 0.58 0.13
C GLN A 11 -17.15 -0.40 -0.83
N GLU A 12 -17.24 -0.18 -2.14
CA GLU A 12 -16.54 -1.00 -3.12
C GLU A 12 -15.04 -0.99 -2.90
N TYR A 13 -14.46 0.18 -2.69
CA TYR A 13 -13.04 0.31 -2.36
C TYR A 13 -12.72 -0.44 -1.06
N HIS A 14 -13.49 -0.20 -0.02
CA HIS A 14 -13.26 -0.82 1.30
C HIS A 14 -13.27 -2.34 1.22
N GLU A 15 -14.18 -2.94 0.47
CA GLU A 15 -14.26 -4.40 0.30
C GLU A 15 -12.99 -4.99 -0.31
N LEU A 16 -12.30 -4.23 -1.18
CA LEU A 16 -11.07 -4.69 -1.83
C LEU A 16 -9.87 -4.73 -0.88
N VAL A 17 -9.87 -3.90 0.15
CA VAL A 17 -8.69 -3.68 1.00
C VAL A 17 -8.92 -3.95 2.49
N LYS A 18 -10.13 -4.30 2.90
CA LYS A 18 -10.47 -4.43 4.32
C LYS A 18 -9.61 -5.43 5.08
N ASN A 19 -9.23 -6.53 4.46
CA ASN A 19 -8.38 -7.54 5.09
C ASN A 19 -6.97 -7.01 5.38
N ILE A 20 -6.48 -6.09 4.56
CA ILE A 20 -5.19 -5.43 4.77
C ILE A 20 -5.32 -4.41 5.90
N LEU A 21 -6.38 -3.57 5.86
CA LEU A 21 -6.59 -2.53 6.86
C LEU A 21 -6.89 -3.07 8.26
N CYS A 22 -7.29 -4.34 8.37
CA CYS A 22 -7.52 -4.99 9.66
C CYS A 22 -6.28 -5.75 10.18
N ASN A 23 -5.20 -5.81 9.42
CA ASN A 23 -4.00 -6.57 9.78
C ASN A 23 -3.12 -5.76 10.72
N ARG A 24 -2.73 -6.35 11.86
CA ARG A 24 -1.93 -5.67 12.89
C ARG A 24 -0.54 -5.27 12.40
N GLU A 25 0.11 -6.13 11.63
CA GLU A 25 1.46 -5.83 11.10
C GLU A 25 1.39 -4.66 10.12
N PHE A 26 0.37 -4.63 9.25
CA PHE A 26 0.16 -3.53 8.33
C PHE A 26 -0.10 -2.22 9.09
N LEU A 27 -0.92 -2.27 10.14
CA LEU A 27 -1.27 -1.08 10.92
C LEU A 27 -0.07 -0.48 11.67
N LYS A 28 1.02 -1.23 11.82
CA LYS A 28 2.28 -0.69 12.37
C LYS A 28 2.87 0.44 11.53
N LEU A 29 2.44 0.58 10.27
CA LEU A 29 2.86 1.71 9.43
C LEU A 29 2.45 3.06 10.02
N SER A 30 1.45 3.09 10.90
CA SER A 30 1.06 4.30 11.62
C SER A 30 2.14 4.82 12.57
N LEU A 31 3.13 3.98 12.92
CA LEU A 31 4.22 4.34 13.83
C LEU A 31 5.37 5.08 13.11
N TYR A 32 5.35 5.12 11.77
CA TYR A 32 6.44 5.70 10.98
C TYR A 32 5.96 6.95 10.26
N THR A 33 6.70 8.05 10.38
CA THR A 33 6.41 9.28 9.64
C THR A 33 6.81 9.12 8.18
N HIS A 34 5.97 9.61 7.28
CA HIS A 34 6.27 9.68 5.85
C HIS A 34 6.81 11.05 5.50
N HIS A 35 6.11 12.09 5.95
CA HIS A 35 6.52 13.50 5.94
C HIS A 35 6.19 14.08 7.31
N GLN A 36 6.47 15.35 7.54
CA GLN A 36 6.20 16.03 8.82
C GLN A 36 4.74 15.90 9.29
N TRP A 37 3.80 15.72 8.36
CA TRP A 37 2.36 15.84 8.61
C TRP A 37 1.60 14.53 8.46
N THR A 38 2.23 13.46 8.01
CA THR A 38 1.53 12.21 7.74
C THR A 38 2.33 11.00 8.17
N THR A 39 1.65 9.89 8.36
CA THR A 39 2.28 8.59 8.64
C THR A 39 2.40 7.80 7.34
N ARG A 40 3.23 6.75 7.38
CA ARG A 40 3.36 5.81 6.26
C ARG A 40 2.03 5.11 5.99
N LEU A 41 1.23 4.85 7.03
CA LEU A 41 -0.11 4.30 6.88
C LEU A 41 -1.02 5.24 6.08
N MET A 42 -1.07 6.51 6.44
CA MET A 42 -1.90 7.50 5.73
C MET A 42 -1.47 7.65 4.28
N HIS A 43 -0.15 7.72 4.05
CA HIS A 43 0.40 7.78 2.69
C HIS A 43 -0.04 6.57 1.86
N SER A 44 0.07 5.37 2.43
CA SER A 44 -0.31 4.14 1.74
C SER A 44 -1.80 4.10 1.40
N ILE A 45 -2.66 4.57 2.31
CA ILE A 45 -4.10 4.67 2.04
C ILE A 45 -4.37 5.68 0.92
N ASN A 46 -3.71 6.83 0.94
CA ASN A 46 -3.89 7.85 -0.10
C ASN A 46 -3.46 7.35 -1.47
N VAL A 47 -2.31 6.67 -1.57
CA VAL A 47 -1.82 6.08 -2.81
C VAL A 47 -2.78 4.99 -3.30
N SER A 48 -3.24 4.14 -2.40
CA SER A 48 -4.18 3.07 -2.69
C SER A 48 -5.48 3.59 -3.28
N TYR A 49 -6.09 4.55 -2.61
CA TYR A 49 -7.37 5.13 -3.04
C TYR A 49 -7.25 5.82 -4.39
N LEU A 50 -6.21 6.63 -4.57
CA LEU A 50 -5.98 7.34 -5.82
C LEU A 50 -5.71 6.36 -6.98
N SER A 51 -4.89 5.33 -6.73
CA SER A 51 -4.59 4.29 -7.72
C SER A 51 -5.86 3.53 -8.13
N TRP A 52 -6.69 3.18 -7.16
CA TRP A 52 -7.98 2.53 -7.40
C TRP A 52 -8.90 3.41 -8.24
N PHE A 53 -9.00 4.69 -7.89
CA PHE A 53 -9.86 5.65 -8.59
C PHE A 53 -9.44 5.83 -10.05
N ILE A 54 -8.15 5.98 -10.29
CA ILE A 54 -7.59 6.14 -11.64
C ILE A 54 -7.81 4.86 -12.46
N ALA A 55 -7.48 3.70 -11.88
CA ALA A 55 -7.66 2.42 -12.56
C ALA A 55 -9.12 2.17 -12.96
N ARG A 56 -10.05 2.51 -12.06
CA ARG A 56 -11.48 2.39 -12.32
C ARG A 56 -11.91 3.28 -13.49
N LYS A 57 -11.43 4.51 -13.54
CA LYS A 57 -11.73 5.47 -14.63
C LYS A 57 -11.18 5.01 -15.98
N LEU A 58 -10.03 4.36 -15.98
CA LEU A 58 -9.35 3.91 -17.20
C LEU A 58 -9.77 2.48 -17.61
N GLY A 59 -10.62 1.81 -16.83
CA GLY A 59 -11.01 0.42 -17.10
C GLY A 59 -9.88 -0.58 -16.88
N CYS A 60 -8.91 -0.25 -16.02
CA CYS A 60 -7.81 -1.16 -15.64
C CYS A 60 -8.21 -2.02 -14.44
N ASP A 61 -7.29 -2.88 -13.99
CA ASP A 61 -7.52 -3.76 -12.84
C ASP A 61 -7.52 -2.94 -11.52
N GLU A 62 -8.70 -2.48 -11.13
CA GLU A 62 -8.87 -1.63 -9.95
C GLU A 62 -8.56 -2.35 -8.64
N LYS A 63 -8.81 -3.64 -8.55
CA LYS A 63 -8.50 -4.43 -7.36
C LYS A 63 -6.98 -4.51 -7.15
N ALA A 64 -6.25 -4.86 -8.20
CA ALA A 64 -4.78 -4.91 -8.14
C ALA A 64 -4.20 -3.53 -7.83
N ALA A 65 -4.73 -2.47 -8.42
CA ALA A 65 -4.27 -1.11 -8.16
C ALA A 65 -4.48 -0.69 -6.71
N ALA A 66 -5.66 -0.98 -6.14
CA ALA A 66 -5.97 -0.66 -4.76
C ALA A 66 -5.04 -1.40 -3.79
N ARG A 67 -4.88 -2.69 -3.98
CA ARG A 67 -4.10 -3.55 -3.09
C ARG A 67 -2.60 -3.28 -3.22
N ALA A 68 -2.09 -3.19 -4.44
CA ALA A 68 -0.67 -2.87 -4.67
C ALA A 68 -0.31 -1.48 -4.15
N GLY A 69 -1.17 -0.49 -4.36
CA GLY A 69 -0.97 0.86 -3.83
C GLY A 69 -0.90 0.87 -2.31
N LEU A 70 -1.76 0.09 -1.65
CA LEU A 70 -1.77 -0.01 -0.19
C LEU A 70 -0.52 -0.71 0.34
N LEU A 71 -0.04 -1.71 -0.36
CA LEU A 71 1.07 -2.57 0.08
C LEU A 71 2.46 -2.12 -0.39
N HIS A 72 2.54 -1.09 -1.24
CA HIS A 72 3.83 -0.69 -1.86
C HIS A 72 4.88 -0.26 -0.83
N ASP A 73 4.47 0.24 0.32
CA ASP A 73 5.33 0.67 1.42
C ASP A 73 5.13 -0.19 2.67
N PHE A 74 4.71 -1.43 2.51
CA PHE A 74 4.54 -2.34 3.65
C PHE A 74 5.89 -2.79 4.20
N CYS A 75 6.58 -1.85 4.82
CA CYS A 75 7.88 -2.02 5.44
C CYS A 75 7.83 -1.40 6.84
N PRO A 76 7.44 -2.16 7.89
CA PRO A 76 7.33 -1.62 9.24
C PRO A 76 8.72 -1.49 9.90
N TYR A 77 9.59 -0.67 9.32
CA TYR A 77 10.91 -0.36 9.84
C TYR A 77 11.29 1.09 9.50
N ASP A 78 12.29 1.63 10.21
CA ASP A 78 12.80 2.98 9.99
C ASP A 78 13.67 3.00 8.72
N PHE A 79 13.30 3.81 7.73
CA PHE A 79 14.05 3.94 6.48
C PHE A 79 15.43 4.60 6.66
N ARG A 80 15.69 5.20 7.81
CA ARG A 80 17.00 5.73 8.15
C ARG A 80 17.96 4.65 8.67
N ALA A 81 17.42 3.48 9.05
CA ALA A 81 18.23 2.36 9.48
C ALA A 81 18.96 1.75 8.29
N LYS A 82 20.10 1.09 8.57
CA LYS A 82 20.81 0.32 7.55
C LYS A 82 19.97 -0.87 7.12
N THR A 83 19.98 -1.17 5.83
CA THR A 83 19.32 -2.36 5.34
C THR A 83 20.10 -3.62 5.73
N PRO A 84 19.43 -4.77 5.96
CA PRO A 84 20.11 -6.01 6.33
C PRO A 84 21.12 -6.50 5.30
N THR A 85 20.89 -6.19 4.01
CA THR A 85 21.75 -6.63 2.91
C THR A 85 22.79 -5.61 2.49
N GLY A 86 22.75 -4.38 3.07
CA GLY A 86 23.60 -3.27 2.65
C GLY A 86 23.16 -2.57 1.38
N GLU A 87 22.06 -2.99 0.76
CA GLU A 87 21.52 -2.35 -0.43
C GLU A 87 20.97 -0.96 -0.10
N HIS A 88 20.98 -0.06 -1.09
CA HIS A 88 20.31 1.23 -0.95
C HIS A 88 18.80 1.03 -0.74
N GLN A 89 18.16 1.88 0.06
CA GLN A 89 16.73 1.76 0.37
C GLN A 89 15.85 1.75 -0.89
N ALA A 90 16.22 2.49 -1.94
CA ALA A 90 15.47 2.51 -3.20
C ALA A 90 15.35 1.12 -3.84
N PHE A 91 16.29 0.21 -3.59
CA PHE A 91 16.27 -1.16 -4.10
C PHE A 91 15.73 -2.17 -3.08
N TYR A 92 16.08 -1.99 -1.82
CA TYR A 92 15.68 -2.89 -0.74
C TYR A 92 14.20 -2.78 -0.39
N HIS A 93 13.69 -1.59 -0.32
CA HIS A 93 12.34 -1.26 0.16
C HIS A 93 11.22 -1.90 -0.69
N PRO A 94 11.22 -1.83 -2.05
CA PRO A 94 10.19 -2.53 -2.81
C PRO A 94 10.23 -4.05 -2.61
N LYS A 95 11.40 -4.64 -2.51
CA LYS A 95 11.55 -6.08 -2.26
C LYS A 95 11.03 -6.46 -0.89
N ALA A 96 11.35 -5.67 0.13
CA ALA A 96 10.86 -5.89 1.49
C ALA A 96 9.33 -5.75 1.55
N ALA A 97 8.77 -4.77 0.85
CA ALA A 97 7.32 -4.60 0.78
C ALA A 97 6.64 -5.80 0.10
N ALA A 98 7.20 -6.31 -1.00
CA ALA A 98 6.70 -7.48 -1.70
C ALA A 98 6.77 -8.73 -0.81
N ASP A 99 7.90 -8.96 -0.14
CA ASP A 99 8.09 -10.10 0.75
C ASP A 99 7.13 -10.07 1.95
N ASN A 100 6.98 -8.92 2.58
CA ASN A 100 6.05 -8.75 3.69
C ASN A 100 4.61 -8.95 3.23
N SER A 101 4.26 -8.45 2.05
CA SER A 101 2.92 -8.62 1.49
C SER A 101 2.60 -10.08 1.22
N ALA A 102 3.54 -10.82 0.63
CA ALA A 102 3.38 -12.25 0.36
C ALA A 102 3.31 -13.07 1.65
N ALA A 103 4.00 -12.64 2.71
CA ALA A 103 4.02 -13.34 4.00
C ALA A 103 2.70 -13.19 4.77
N HIS A 104 2.01 -12.07 4.61
CA HIS A 104 0.83 -11.73 5.42
C HIS A 104 -0.49 -11.79 4.66
N PHE A 105 -0.47 -11.74 3.34
CA PHE A 105 -1.68 -11.66 2.53
C PHE A 105 -1.61 -12.59 1.32
N ASP A 106 -2.79 -12.92 0.80
CA ASP A 106 -2.92 -13.66 -0.45
C ASP A 106 -2.87 -12.63 -1.62
N VAL A 107 -1.67 -12.39 -2.12
CA VAL A 107 -1.42 -11.42 -3.19
C VAL A 107 -1.18 -12.13 -4.51
N THR A 108 -1.67 -11.53 -5.59
CA THR A 108 -1.48 -12.05 -6.94
C THR A 108 -0.12 -11.65 -7.50
N ASP A 109 0.35 -12.37 -8.53
CA ASP A 109 1.59 -12.02 -9.23
C ASP A 109 1.54 -10.60 -9.80
N ARG A 110 0.38 -10.18 -10.31
CA ARG A 110 0.18 -8.81 -10.81
C ARG A 110 0.35 -7.78 -9.69
N GLU A 111 -0.19 -8.07 -8.51
CA GLU A 111 -0.04 -7.19 -7.35
C GLU A 111 1.43 -7.10 -6.90
N LEU A 112 2.14 -8.23 -6.85
CA LEU A 112 3.56 -8.25 -6.53
C LEU A 112 4.40 -7.47 -7.53
N ASP A 113 4.14 -7.64 -8.81
CA ASP A 113 4.84 -6.90 -9.88
C ASP A 113 4.63 -5.39 -9.73
N ALA A 114 3.44 -4.96 -9.35
CA ALA A 114 3.14 -3.55 -9.15
C ALA A 114 3.84 -2.97 -7.90
N ILE A 115 4.07 -3.79 -6.87
CA ILE A 115 4.81 -3.38 -5.67
C ILE A 115 6.30 -3.23 -5.97
N LEU A 116 6.84 -4.12 -6.76
CA LEU A 116 8.24 -4.08 -7.18
C LEU A 116 8.46 -2.99 -8.22
#